data_b06184d783532b7ebbe8a510604930a3
#
_entry.id   b06184d783532b7ebbe8a510604930a3
#
_cell.length_a   1.000
_cell.length_b   1.000
_cell.length_c   1.000
_cell.angle_alpha   90.00
_cell.angle_beta   90.00
_cell.angle_gamma   90.00
#
_symmetry.space_group_name_H-M   'P 1'
#
loop_
_entity.id
_entity.type
_entity.pdbx_description
1 polymer ?
#
loop_
_entity_poly.entity_id
_entity_poly.type
_entity_poly.pdbx_seq_one_letter_code
_entity_poly.pdbx_strand_id
1 'polypeptide(L)'
;MKLKFASALAVVFALAACSSEQPVTPVQEVQNVAPEVSEAPALPVSETGFSQNAEVQRFIRQQAGLGVMGEGQLQQFFAQSVYKDNIINIMNRPGTSRPWYEFRSGNAGAGKINGGRRFYQQYRQVLDQVASEYGVPAEVLVAIVGIETNYGSNMGSFRLADSLPTLAFGYPRRGEFFQQELHEFLLMAKEEGRDPFSFTGSYAGAMGMPQFMPSSYRKWAVDYDGDGQRNIWGSVPDVAASVANYLKAHGWQRGGKVMVPVSMVPTPELLALIDEKTALNKTVGELRQMGVTPLEEVADHEKAVLFRLETAPGQYDYYIGLNNFFAVWQYNHSRLYVSAVREIANGVGGGKL
;
A
#
# COMPACT_ATOMS: atom_id res chain seq x y z
N MET A 1 55.96 -27.57 -13.56
CA MET A 1 56.43 -26.46 -14.38
C MET A 1 55.71 -25.21 -13.84
N LYS A 2 56.21 -24.57 -12.83
CA LYS A 2 57.11 -23.42 -12.72
C LYS A 2 56.74 -22.30 -13.72
N LEU A 3 56.19 -21.18 -13.23
CA LEU A 3 56.75 -19.82 -13.06
C LEU A 3 55.57 -18.89 -12.66
N LYS A 4 55.53 -18.24 -11.53
CA LYS A 4 56.27 -17.19 -10.84
C LYS A 4 56.23 -15.81 -11.53
N PHE A 5 55.82 -14.81 -10.74
CA PHE A 5 56.29 -13.44 -10.44
C PHE A 5 55.45 -12.31 -11.08
N ALA A 6 55.28 -11.14 -10.53
CA ALA A 6 55.74 -10.51 -9.29
C ALA A 6 54.93 -9.25 -9.03
N SER A 7 54.94 -8.83 -7.80
CA SER A 7 54.50 -7.54 -7.24
C SER A 7 55.34 -6.36 -7.73
N ALA A 8 54.75 -5.14 -7.74
CA ALA A 8 55.54 -3.93 -7.52
C ALA A 8 54.72 -2.88 -6.78
N LEU A 9 55.27 -2.47 -5.69
CA LEU A 9 54.97 -1.42 -4.72
C LEU A 9 55.82 -0.19 -5.08
N ALA A 10 55.34 1.07 -4.89
CA ALA A 10 56.11 2.27 -4.60
C ALA A 10 55.18 3.48 -4.53
N VAL A 11 54.96 4.06 -3.40
CA VAL A 11 55.73 4.97 -2.56
C VAL A 11 55.56 6.48 -2.93
N VAL A 12 55.06 7.17 -1.94
CA VAL A 12 54.86 8.60 -1.62
C VAL A 12 56.04 9.51 -2.01
N PHE A 13 55.72 10.75 -2.42
CA PHE A 13 56.48 11.94 -1.94
C PHE A 13 55.59 13.20 -1.95
N ALA A 14 55.53 13.83 -0.77
CA ALA A 14 55.03 15.18 -0.58
C ALA A 14 56.21 16.17 -0.76
N LEU A 15 55.94 17.30 -1.36
CA LEU A 15 56.75 18.48 -1.24
C LEU A 15 55.89 19.74 -1.23
N ALA A 16 55.93 20.44 -0.12
CA ALA A 16 55.39 21.77 0.05
C ALA A 16 56.37 22.79 -0.53
N ALA A 17 55.85 23.76 -1.26
CA ALA A 17 56.55 25.00 -1.55
C ALA A 17 55.55 26.17 -1.49
N CYS A 18 55.76 27.03 -0.50
CA CYS A 18 55.17 28.36 -0.38
C CYS A 18 55.73 29.27 -1.44
N SER A 19 54.92 29.97 -2.18
CA SER A 19 55.27 31.28 -2.78
C SER A 19 54.04 32.17 -2.75
N SER A 20 54.26 33.33 -2.14
CA SER A 20 53.35 34.45 -2.00
C SER A 20 53.18 35.19 -3.34
N GLU A 21 51.96 35.25 -3.87
CA GLU A 21 51.56 36.20 -4.87
C GLU A 21 50.27 36.91 -4.46
N GLN A 22 50.28 38.23 -4.61
CA GLN A 22 49.22 39.16 -4.20
C GLN A 22 47.94 38.97 -5.06
N PRO A 23 46.76 39.27 -4.50
CA PRO A 23 45.51 39.07 -5.19
C PRO A 23 45.30 40.15 -6.28
N VAL A 24 45.18 39.70 -7.51
CA VAL A 24 44.60 40.46 -8.59
C VAL A 24 43.09 40.39 -8.50
N THR A 25 42.42 41.50 -8.27
CA THR A 25 40.96 41.64 -8.27
C THR A 25 40.40 41.22 -9.61
N PRO A 26 39.50 40.24 -9.69
CA PRO A 26 38.77 39.98 -10.94
C PRO A 26 37.71 41.06 -11.16
N VAL A 27 37.72 41.61 -12.34
CA VAL A 27 36.63 42.43 -12.89
C VAL A 27 35.33 41.63 -12.80
N GLN A 28 34.36 42.18 -12.08
CA GLN A 28 33.00 41.61 -12.05
C GLN A 28 32.40 41.70 -13.45
N GLU A 29 32.29 40.55 -14.10
CA GLU A 29 31.42 40.33 -15.23
C GLU A 29 29.98 40.46 -14.75
N VAL A 30 29.30 41.53 -15.09
CA VAL A 30 27.88 41.75 -14.83
C VAL A 30 27.14 40.72 -15.66
N GLN A 31 26.85 39.55 -15.03
CA GLN A 31 25.87 38.61 -15.56
C GLN A 31 24.50 39.31 -15.54
N ASN A 32 24.02 39.59 -16.73
CA ASN A 32 22.66 40.04 -16.98
C ASN A 32 21.73 38.88 -16.66
N VAL A 33 21.39 38.69 -15.35
CA VAL A 33 20.35 37.80 -14.93
C VAL A 33 19.04 38.42 -15.36
N ALA A 34 18.45 37.84 -16.41
CA ALA A 34 17.07 38.15 -16.76
C ALA A 34 16.21 37.98 -15.52
N PRO A 35 15.27 38.89 -15.23
CA PRO A 35 14.42 38.75 -14.05
C PRO A 35 13.70 37.41 -14.16
N GLU A 36 13.90 36.56 -13.14
CA GLU A 36 13.12 35.37 -12.93
C GLU A 36 11.66 35.85 -12.79
N VAL A 37 10.87 35.62 -13.81
CA VAL A 37 9.43 35.90 -13.77
C VAL A 37 8.88 34.93 -12.76
N SER A 38 8.69 35.42 -11.53
CA SER A 38 7.92 34.74 -10.51
C SER A 38 6.53 34.48 -11.10
N GLU A 39 6.32 33.29 -11.63
CA GLU A 39 4.96 32.88 -12.02
C GLU A 39 4.09 33.00 -10.78
N ALA A 40 3.02 33.80 -10.90
CA ALA A 40 2.00 33.88 -9.88
C ALA A 40 1.54 32.46 -9.53
N PRO A 41 1.32 32.15 -8.24
CA PRO A 41 0.90 30.80 -7.85
C PRO A 41 -0.32 30.39 -8.66
N ALA A 42 -0.25 29.24 -9.30
CA ALA A 42 -1.34 28.73 -10.14
C ALA A 42 -2.61 28.61 -9.30
N LEU A 43 -3.73 29.11 -9.83
CA LEU A 43 -5.02 28.99 -9.17
C LEU A 43 -5.37 27.51 -8.94
N PRO A 44 -6.01 27.17 -7.82
CA PRO A 44 -6.37 25.79 -7.50
C PRO A 44 -7.37 25.23 -8.52
N VAL A 45 -7.33 23.93 -8.74
CA VAL A 45 -8.22 23.23 -9.68
C VAL A 45 -9.71 23.40 -9.35
N SER A 46 -10.04 23.59 -8.08
CA SER A 46 -11.42 23.90 -7.64
C SER A 46 -11.97 25.20 -8.22
N GLU A 47 -11.12 26.15 -8.58
CA GLU A 47 -11.52 27.44 -9.15
C GLU A 47 -11.43 27.44 -10.69
N THR A 48 -10.42 26.76 -11.25
CA THR A 48 -10.16 26.78 -12.71
C THR A 48 -10.89 25.65 -13.45
N GLY A 49 -11.28 24.58 -12.73
CA GLY A 49 -11.58 23.29 -13.35
C GLY A 49 -10.32 22.60 -13.90
N PHE A 50 -10.47 21.34 -14.30
CA PHE A 50 -9.32 20.56 -14.77
C PHE A 50 -8.74 21.09 -16.08
N SER A 51 -9.59 21.45 -17.03
CA SER A 51 -9.15 21.84 -18.39
C SER A 51 -8.32 23.12 -18.44
N GLN A 52 -8.50 24.04 -17.49
CA GLN A 52 -7.78 25.33 -17.46
C GLN A 52 -6.64 25.36 -16.45
N ASN A 53 -6.49 24.32 -15.66
CA ASN A 53 -5.46 24.25 -14.63
C ASN A 53 -4.08 23.95 -15.24
N ALA A 54 -3.08 24.78 -14.93
CA ALA A 54 -1.74 24.66 -15.50
C ALA A 54 -1.02 23.36 -15.12
N GLU A 55 -1.26 22.84 -13.92
CA GLU A 55 -0.68 21.56 -13.45
C GLU A 55 -1.28 20.39 -14.23
N VAL A 56 -2.60 20.38 -14.42
CA VAL A 56 -3.29 19.40 -15.26
C VAL A 56 -2.77 19.44 -16.68
N GLN A 57 -2.57 20.61 -17.25
CA GLN A 57 -2.02 20.76 -18.60
C GLN A 57 -0.59 20.21 -18.71
N ARG A 58 0.25 20.40 -17.68
CA ARG A 58 1.58 19.76 -17.62
C ARG A 58 1.47 18.24 -17.58
N PHE A 59 0.60 17.72 -16.74
CA PHE A 59 0.33 16.27 -16.64
C PHE A 59 -0.14 15.69 -17.98
N ILE A 60 -1.08 16.34 -18.68
CA ILE A 60 -1.56 15.91 -20.00
C ILE A 60 -0.39 15.76 -20.98
N ARG A 61 0.45 16.79 -21.11
CA ARG A 61 1.61 16.72 -22.01
C ARG A 61 2.59 15.62 -21.62
N GLN A 62 2.84 15.44 -20.34
CA GLN A 62 3.68 14.37 -19.83
C GLN A 62 3.12 12.98 -20.18
N GLN A 63 1.82 12.74 -19.92
CA GLN A 63 1.20 11.46 -20.21
C GLN A 63 1.14 11.16 -21.71
N ALA A 64 0.89 12.18 -22.53
CA ALA A 64 0.93 12.04 -23.99
C ALA A 64 2.35 11.69 -24.48
N GLY A 65 3.38 12.35 -23.94
CA GLY A 65 4.78 12.05 -24.23
C GLY A 65 5.22 10.65 -23.81
N LEU A 66 4.63 10.09 -22.76
CA LEU A 66 4.82 8.70 -22.31
C LEU A 66 4.00 7.67 -23.13
N GLY A 67 3.16 8.11 -24.05
CA GLY A 67 2.32 7.24 -24.88
C GLY A 67 1.17 6.57 -24.12
N VAL A 68 0.78 7.12 -22.96
CA VAL A 68 -0.35 6.59 -22.18
C VAL A 68 -1.64 6.67 -22.99
N MET A 69 -1.97 7.88 -23.46
CA MET A 69 -3.09 8.19 -24.38
C MET A 69 -2.69 9.37 -25.25
N GLY A 70 -3.40 9.57 -26.39
CA GLY A 70 -3.19 10.77 -27.20
C GLY A 70 -3.57 12.05 -26.44
N GLU A 71 -2.88 13.16 -26.70
CA GLU A 71 -3.10 14.43 -26.00
C GLU A 71 -4.57 14.89 -26.09
N GLY A 72 -5.19 14.80 -27.28
CA GLY A 72 -6.60 15.12 -27.46
C GLY A 72 -7.55 14.22 -26.64
N GLN A 73 -7.21 12.96 -26.48
CA GLN A 73 -8.00 12.03 -25.62
C GLN A 73 -7.87 12.41 -24.14
N LEU A 74 -6.68 12.79 -23.70
CA LEU A 74 -6.44 13.27 -22.33
C LEU A 74 -7.16 14.60 -22.07
N GLN A 75 -7.12 15.54 -23.03
CA GLN A 75 -7.91 16.78 -22.94
C GLN A 75 -9.41 16.48 -22.78
N GLN A 76 -9.93 15.55 -23.58
CA GLN A 76 -11.33 15.13 -23.48
C GLN A 76 -11.64 14.45 -22.15
N PHE A 77 -10.74 13.59 -21.64
CA PHE A 77 -10.89 12.96 -20.34
C PHE A 77 -11.00 14.00 -19.23
N PHE A 78 -10.11 14.96 -19.16
CA PHE A 78 -10.15 16.00 -18.14
C PHE A 78 -11.32 16.98 -18.32
N ALA A 79 -11.77 17.23 -19.54
CA ALA A 79 -12.96 18.04 -19.80
C ALA A 79 -14.27 17.38 -19.29
N GLN A 80 -14.32 16.06 -19.27
CA GLN A 80 -15.47 15.28 -18.77
C GLN A 80 -15.37 14.90 -17.29
N SER A 81 -14.16 15.01 -16.70
CA SER A 81 -13.96 14.75 -15.28
C SER A 81 -14.53 15.88 -14.44
N VAL A 82 -15.15 15.52 -13.32
CA VAL A 82 -15.81 16.48 -12.41
C VAL A 82 -15.05 16.54 -11.09
N TYR A 83 -14.63 17.76 -10.72
CA TYR A 83 -14.03 17.98 -9.41
C TYR A 83 -15.05 17.75 -8.29
N LYS A 84 -14.65 17.07 -7.21
CA LYS A 84 -15.52 16.63 -6.12
C LYS A 84 -15.05 17.17 -4.77
N ASP A 85 -15.57 18.33 -4.35
CA ASP A 85 -15.26 18.93 -3.04
C ASP A 85 -15.53 18.01 -1.86
N ASN A 86 -16.56 17.16 -1.95
CA ASN A 86 -16.89 16.22 -0.90
C ASN A 86 -15.78 15.17 -0.68
N ILE A 87 -15.02 14.80 -1.71
CA ILE A 87 -13.86 13.91 -1.59
C ILE A 87 -12.77 14.59 -0.76
N ILE A 88 -12.44 15.84 -1.07
CA ILE A 88 -11.45 16.62 -0.32
C ILE A 88 -11.88 16.78 1.15
N ASN A 89 -13.16 17.07 1.38
CA ASN A 89 -13.71 17.17 2.73
C ASN A 89 -13.59 15.85 3.52
N ILE A 90 -13.82 14.70 2.87
CA ILE A 90 -13.65 13.37 3.51
C ILE A 90 -12.17 13.13 3.82
N MET A 91 -11.26 13.40 2.87
CA MET A 91 -9.82 13.21 3.04
C MET A 91 -9.19 14.08 4.13
N ASN A 92 -9.76 15.25 4.38
CA ASN A 92 -9.29 16.18 5.42
C ASN A 92 -9.85 15.88 6.82
N ARG A 93 -10.79 14.94 6.95
CA ARG A 93 -11.29 14.55 8.29
C ARG A 93 -10.17 13.88 9.07
N PRO A 94 -9.99 14.26 10.36
CA PRO A 94 -9.00 13.59 11.20
C PRO A 94 -9.33 12.10 11.31
N GLY A 95 -8.33 11.27 11.03
CA GLY A 95 -8.42 9.85 11.34
C GLY A 95 -8.47 9.68 12.86
N THR A 96 -9.54 9.13 13.41
CA THR A 96 -9.59 8.78 14.82
C THR A 96 -8.86 7.45 15.00
N SER A 97 -7.74 7.45 15.73
CA SER A 97 -7.14 6.22 16.24
C SER A 97 -8.15 5.60 17.23
N ARG A 98 -8.60 4.39 16.94
CA ARG A 98 -9.51 3.65 17.82
C ARG A 98 -8.74 2.51 18.48
N PRO A 99 -8.98 2.20 19.78
CA PRO A 99 -8.44 1.01 20.40
C PRO A 99 -9.01 -0.26 19.75
N TRP A 100 -8.33 -1.38 19.95
CA TRP A 100 -8.73 -2.65 19.33
C TRP A 100 -10.16 -3.07 19.66
N TYR A 101 -10.57 -2.95 20.92
CA TYR A 101 -11.90 -3.38 21.36
C TYR A 101 -13.04 -2.65 20.63
N GLU A 102 -12.84 -1.36 20.27
CA GLU A 102 -13.80 -0.61 19.45
C GLU A 102 -13.71 -0.99 17.98
N PHE A 103 -12.48 -1.05 17.43
CA PHE A 103 -12.23 -1.41 16.03
C PHE A 103 -12.76 -2.80 15.71
N ARG A 104 -12.53 -3.77 16.60
CA ARG A 104 -12.95 -5.16 16.48
C ARG A 104 -14.45 -5.29 16.31
N SER A 105 -15.23 -4.57 17.11
CA SER A 105 -16.70 -4.67 17.11
C SER A 105 -17.31 -4.42 15.73
N GLY A 106 -16.79 -3.42 15.00
CA GLY A 106 -17.26 -3.05 13.66
C GLY A 106 -16.62 -3.83 12.51
N ASN A 107 -15.35 -4.27 12.68
CA ASN A 107 -14.55 -4.80 11.57
C ASN A 107 -14.32 -6.32 11.64
N ALA A 108 -14.43 -6.96 12.80
CA ALA A 108 -14.22 -8.39 12.98
C ALA A 108 -15.29 -9.06 13.86
N GLY A 109 -16.43 -8.40 14.07
CA GLY A 109 -17.53 -8.92 14.88
C GLY A 109 -18.26 -10.11 14.22
N ALA A 110 -19.19 -10.72 14.97
CA ALA A 110 -19.94 -11.91 14.54
C ALA A 110 -20.64 -11.75 13.18
N GLY A 111 -21.10 -10.54 12.83
CA GLY A 111 -21.72 -10.25 11.54
C GLY A 111 -20.75 -10.48 10.37
N LYS A 112 -19.49 -10.02 10.50
CA LYS A 112 -18.44 -10.24 9.52
C LYS A 112 -18.07 -11.72 9.41
N ILE A 113 -17.85 -12.41 10.54
CA ILE A 113 -17.53 -13.83 10.57
C ILE A 113 -18.63 -14.66 9.91
N ASN A 114 -19.89 -14.42 10.25
CA ASN A 114 -21.02 -15.14 9.65
C ASN A 114 -21.20 -14.83 8.15
N GLY A 115 -20.93 -13.58 7.74
CA GLY A 115 -20.85 -13.21 6.32
C GLY A 115 -19.77 -14.01 5.60
N GLY A 116 -18.58 -14.12 6.22
CA GLY A 116 -17.46 -14.88 5.68
C GLY A 116 -17.73 -16.37 5.55
N ARG A 117 -18.39 -16.97 6.53
CA ARG A 117 -18.82 -18.38 6.44
C ARG A 117 -19.75 -18.63 5.27
N ARG A 118 -20.74 -17.73 5.05
CA ARG A 118 -21.66 -17.85 3.90
C ARG A 118 -20.92 -17.68 2.57
N PHE A 119 -20.06 -16.66 2.48
CA PHE A 119 -19.25 -16.41 1.28
C PHE A 119 -18.32 -17.59 0.99
N TYR A 120 -17.63 -18.13 1.99
CA TYR A 120 -16.79 -19.32 1.84
C TYR A 120 -17.60 -20.54 1.39
N GLN A 121 -18.74 -20.81 2.01
CA GLN A 121 -19.60 -21.95 1.61
C GLN A 121 -20.07 -21.82 0.17
N GLN A 122 -20.46 -20.63 -0.25
CA GLN A 122 -20.97 -20.36 -1.61
C GLN A 122 -19.89 -20.57 -2.68
N TYR A 123 -18.64 -20.17 -2.40
CA TYR A 123 -17.53 -20.17 -3.36
C TYR A 123 -16.41 -21.14 -2.99
N ARG A 124 -16.73 -22.14 -2.15
CA ARG A 124 -15.74 -23.03 -1.55
C ARG A 124 -14.79 -23.65 -2.55
N GLN A 125 -15.30 -24.20 -3.64
CA GLN A 125 -14.48 -24.92 -4.62
C GLN A 125 -13.35 -24.03 -5.19
N VAL A 126 -13.69 -22.85 -5.65
CA VAL A 126 -12.69 -21.94 -6.23
C VAL A 126 -11.78 -21.36 -5.16
N LEU A 127 -12.29 -21.04 -3.97
CA LEU A 127 -11.47 -20.52 -2.86
C LEU A 127 -10.44 -21.55 -2.40
N ASP A 128 -10.82 -22.81 -2.25
CA ASP A 128 -9.92 -23.91 -1.89
C ASP A 128 -8.87 -24.18 -3.00
N GLN A 129 -9.28 -24.09 -4.26
CA GLN A 129 -8.38 -24.24 -5.42
C GLN A 129 -7.31 -23.12 -5.42
N VAL A 130 -7.72 -21.87 -5.32
CA VAL A 130 -6.80 -20.71 -5.25
C VAL A 130 -5.89 -20.82 -4.02
N ALA A 131 -6.44 -21.19 -2.85
CA ALA A 131 -5.67 -21.39 -1.64
C ALA A 131 -4.58 -22.45 -1.80
N SER A 132 -4.94 -23.57 -2.44
CA SER A 132 -3.97 -24.64 -2.75
C SER A 132 -2.87 -24.19 -3.69
N GLU A 133 -3.20 -23.42 -4.72
CA GLU A 133 -2.24 -22.95 -5.73
C GLU A 133 -1.29 -21.90 -5.16
N TYR A 134 -1.84 -20.85 -4.56
CA TYR A 134 -1.04 -19.71 -4.07
C TYR A 134 -0.43 -19.93 -2.68
N GLY A 135 -0.92 -20.91 -1.92
CA GLY A 135 -0.45 -21.19 -0.56
C GLY A 135 -0.97 -20.22 0.50
N VAL A 136 -2.03 -19.49 0.18
CA VAL A 136 -2.74 -18.58 1.09
C VAL A 136 -4.03 -19.26 1.53
N PRO A 137 -4.31 -19.45 2.83
CA PRO A 137 -5.56 -20.08 3.27
C PRO A 137 -6.80 -19.33 2.75
N ALA A 138 -7.80 -20.10 2.32
CA ALA A 138 -9.05 -19.54 1.78
C ALA A 138 -9.72 -18.56 2.75
N GLU A 139 -9.63 -18.83 4.04
CA GLU A 139 -10.18 -18.01 5.11
C GLU A 139 -9.53 -16.62 5.17
N VAL A 140 -8.25 -16.51 4.82
CA VAL A 140 -7.53 -15.22 4.75
C VAL A 140 -8.05 -14.41 3.56
N LEU A 141 -8.25 -15.04 2.41
CA LEU A 141 -8.82 -14.40 1.22
C LEU A 141 -10.23 -13.87 1.52
N VAL A 142 -11.06 -14.70 2.14
CA VAL A 142 -12.41 -14.35 2.59
C VAL A 142 -12.38 -13.19 3.59
N ALA A 143 -11.45 -13.22 4.55
CA ALA A 143 -11.35 -12.19 5.58
C ALA A 143 -11.00 -10.81 4.98
N ILE A 144 -10.06 -10.76 4.04
CA ILE A 144 -9.69 -9.52 3.34
C ILE A 144 -10.89 -8.97 2.58
N VAL A 145 -11.54 -9.76 1.72
CA VAL A 145 -12.74 -9.34 0.97
C VAL A 145 -13.86 -8.88 1.93
N GLY A 146 -13.98 -9.55 3.08
CA GLY A 146 -14.95 -9.19 4.11
C GLY A 146 -14.67 -7.82 4.74
N ILE A 147 -13.43 -7.51 5.08
CA ILE A 147 -13.05 -6.22 5.66
C ILE A 147 -13.22 -5.12 4.61
N GLU A 148 -12.69 -5.33 3.41
CA GLU A 148 -12.64 -4.29 2.38
C GLU A 148 -14.04 -3.89 1.91
N THR A 149 -14.88 -4.84 1.57
CA THR A 149 -16.14 -4.52 0.88
C THR A 149 -17.38 -5.21 1.46
N ASN A 150 -17.24 -5.84 2.63
CA ASN A 150 -18.32 -6.67 3.18
C ASN A 150 -18.82 -7.70 2.15
N TYR A 151 -17.85 -8.46 1.62
CA TYR A 151 -18.10 -9.52 0.61
C TYR A 151 -18.71 -8.99 -0.70
N GLY A 152 -18.21 -7.86 -1.17
CA GLY A 152 -18.66 -7.22 -2.41
C GLY A 152 -19.89 -6.32 -2.28
N SER A 153 -20.49 -6.21 -1.08
CA SER A 153 -21.69 -5.39 -0.90
C SER A 153 -21.42 -3.87 -0.82
N ASN A 154 -20.17 -3.46 -0.65
CA ASN A 154 -19.79 -2.04 -0.57
C ASN A 154 -18.44 -1.79 -1.23
N MET A 155 -18.41 -1.75 -2.54
CA MET A 155 -17.20 -1.51 -3.34
C MET A 155 -16.95 -0.01 -3.62
N GLY A 156 -17.83 0.88 -3.14
CA GLY A 156 -17.84 2.29 -3.48
C GLY A 156 -18.63 2.58 -4.76
N SER A 157 -19.05 3.84 -4.88
CA SER A 157 -19.87 4.32 -5.99
C SER A 157 -19.32 5.58 -6.66
N PHE A 158 -18.11 5.98 -6.29
CA PHE A 158 -17.46 7.14 -6.92
C PHE A 158 -16.92 6.74 -8.29
N ARG A 159 -17.18 7.56 -9.29
CA ARG A 159 -16.57 7.41 -10.62
C ARG A 159 -15.07 7.73 -10.49
N LEU A 160 -14.20 6.79 -10.86
CA LEU A 160 -12.74 6.93 -10.67
C LEU A 160 -12.17 8.05 -11.51
N ALA A 161 -12.73 8.28 -12.69
CA ALA A 161 -12.41 9.41 -13.56
C ALA A 161 -12.72 10.79 -12.94
N ASP A 162 -13.44 10.84 -11.83
CA ASP A 162 -13.64 12.07 -11.04
C ASP A 162 -12.76 12.06 -9.77
N SER A 163 -12.74 10.95 -9.04
CA SER A 163 -12.06 10.89 -7.75
C SER A 163 -10.54 10.98 -7.87
N LEU A 164 -9.94 10.27 -8.83
CA LEU A 164 -8.49 10.29 -9.00
C LEU A 164 -7.96 11.65 -9.46
N PRO A 165 -8.53 12.33 -10.48
CA PRO A 165 -8.15 13.70 -10.81
C PRO A 165 -8.38 14.69 -9.67
N THR A 166 -9.49 14.57 -8.94
CA THR A 166 -9.76 15.42 -7.77
C THR A 166 -8.65 15.31 -6.74
N LEU A 167 -8.22 14.10 -6.42
CA LEU A 167 -7.15 13.84 -5.44
C LEU A 167 -5.76 14.22 -5.98
N ALA A 168 -5.50 13.96 -7.25
CA ALA A 168 -4.22 14.25 -7.89
C ALA A 168 -3.90 15.77 -7.91
N PHE A 169 -4.91 16.59 -8.10
CA PHE A 169 -4.73 18.04 -8.29
C PHE A 169 -5.41 18.90 -7.22
N GLY A 170 -6.25 18.31 -6.36
CA GLY A 170 -6.96 19.02 -5.29
C GLY A 170 -6.52 18.62 -3.89
N TYR A 171 -5.63 17.63 -3.73
CA TYR A 171 -5.16 17.16 -2.41
C TYR A 171 -3.63 17.20 -2.29
N PRO A 172 -3.02 18.37 -2.07
CA PRO A 172 -1.57 18.56 -2.15
C PRO A 172 -0.74 17.64 -1.24
N ARG A 173 -1.29 17.25 -0.07
CA ARG A 173 -0.58 16.35 0.89
C ARG A 173 -0.15 15.02 0.27
N ARG A 174 -0.84 14.53 -0.76
CA ARG A 174 -0.56 13.29 -1.47
C ARG A 174 -0.76 13.44 -2.99
N GLY A 175 -0.63 14.64 -3.52
CA GLY A 175 -0.84 14.94 -4.94
C GLY A 175 0.00 14.05 -5.86
N GLU A 176 1.30 13.96 -5.62
CA GLU A 176 2.21 13.10 -6.40
C GLU A 176 1.79 11.63 -6.41
N PHE A 177 1.41 11.10 -5.24
CA PHE A 177 0.91 9.72 -5.14
C PHE A 177 -0.35 9.53 -6.00
N PHE A 178 -1.31 10.46 -5.93
CA PHE A 178 -2.54 10.33 -6.72
C PHE A 178 -2.35 10.63 -8.20
N GLN A 179 -1.36 11.45 -8.58
CA GLN A 179 -0.96 11.61 -9.98
C GLN A 179 -0.38 10.30 -10.54
N GLN A 180 0.40 9.57 -9.74
CA GLN A 180 0.89 8.25 -10.13
C GLN A 180 -0.27 7.24 -10.26
N GLU A 181 -1.21 7.21 -9.32
CA GLU A 181 -2.37 6.33 -9.40
C GLU A 181 -3.30 6.68 -10.58
N LEU A 182 -3.41 7.97 -10.92
CA LEU A 182 -4.14 8.42 -12.12
C LEU A 182 -3.44 7.96 -13.41
N HIS A 183 -2.10 8.04 -13.46
CA HIS A 183 -1.31 7.48 -14.56
C HIS A 183 -1.59 5.97 -14.73
N GLU A 184 -1.52 5.20 -13.64
CA GLU A 184 -1.78 3.77 -13.64
C GLU A 184 -3.23 3.45 -14.03
N PHE A 185 -4.19 4.28 -13.62
CA PHE A 185 -5.59 4.15 -13.99
C PHE A 185 -5.83 4.34 -15.50
N LEU A 186 -5.21 5.36 -16.10
CA LEU A 186 -5.32 5.59 -17.53
C LEU A 186 -4.73 4.45 -18.35
N LEU A 187 -3.57 3.92 -17.90
CA LEU A 187 -2.96 2.73 -18.50
C LEU A 187 -3.85 1.50 -18.34
N MET A 188 -4.39 1.28 -17.14
CA MET A 188 -5.31 0.18 -16.86
C MET A 188 -6.55 0.22 -17.79
N ALA A 189 -7.19 1.37 -17.91
CA ALA A 189 -8.35 1.53 -18.78
C ALA A 189 -8.03 1.21 -20.25
N LYS A 190 -6.84 1.63 -20.71
CA LYS A 190 -6.32 1.32 -22.04
C LYS A 190 -6.06 -0.18 -22.22
N GLU A 191 -5.41 -0.83 -21.24
CA GLU A 191 -5.09 -2.27 -21.28
C GLU A 191 -6.36 -3.12 -21.29
N GLU A 192 -7.36 -2.74 -20.49
CA GLU A 192 -8.65 -3.43 -20.43
C GLU A 192 -9.58 -3.09 -21.63
N GLY A 193 -9.18 -2.15 -22.49
CA GLY A 193 -10.01 -1.70 -23.62
C GLY A 193 -11.36 -1.10 -23.18
N ARG A 194 -11.43 -0.52 -21.98
CA ARG A 194 -12.66 -0.01 -21.37
C ARG A 194 -12.64 1.51 -21.25
N ASP A 195 -13.82 2.11 -21.35
CA ASP A 195 -14.00 3.55 -21.08
C ASP A 195 -13.60 3.88 -19.64
N PRO A 196 -12.65 4.81 -19.41
CA PRO A 196 -12.25 5.25 -18.06
C PRO A 196 -13.43 5.69 -17.18
N PHE A 197 -14.50 6.21 -17.79
CA PHE A 197 -15.70 6.65 -17.08
C PHE A 197 -16.60 5.50 -16.61
N SER A 198 -16.36 4.27 -17.06
CA SER A 198 -17.10 3.07 -16.64
C SER A 198 -16.67 2.50 -15.29
N PHE A 199 -15.51 2.92 -14.75
CA PHE A 199 -14.98 2.38 -13.52
C PHE A 199 -15.51 3.12 -12.29
N THR A 200 -15.94 2.36 -11.29
CA THR A 200 -16.38 2.87 -9.99
C THR A 200 -15.54 2.26 -8.85
N GLY A 201 -15.45 2.97 -7.74
CA GLY A 201 -14.72 2.54 -6.58
C GLY A 201 -14.95 3.45 -5.37
N SER A 202 -14.03 3.44 -4.42
CA SER A 202 -14.07 4.31 -3.26
C SER A 202 -13.75 5.77 -3.63
N TYR A 203 -14.07 6.69 -2.71
CA TYR A 203 -13.68 8.10 -2.86
C TYR A 203 -12.16 8.29 -2.97
N ALA A 204 -11.37 7.35 -2.44
CA ALA A 204 -9.91 7.39 -2.49
C ALA A 204 -9.30 6.64 -3.69
N GLY A 205 -10.11 6.16 -4.64
CA GLY A 205 -9.64 5.52 -5.86
C GLY A 205 -9.42 4.01 -5.78
N ALA A 206 -9.79 3.36 -4.66
CA ALA A 206 -9.69 1.91 -4.51
C ALA A 206 -10.85 1.19 -5.21
N MET A 207 -10.59 0.02 -5.81
CA MET A 207 -11.45 -0.63 -6.79
C MET A 207 -11.84 -2.06 -6.44
N GLY A 208 -13.08 -2.41 -6.78
CA GLY A 208 -13.59 -3.78 -6.74
C GLY A 208 -13.67 -4.38 -5.34
N MET A 209 -13.93 -5.68 -5.27
CA MET A 209 -14.02 -6.40 -3.98
C MET A 209 -12.74 -6.34 -3.14
N PRO A 210 -11.51 -6.41 -3.73
CA PRO A 210 -10.27 -6.34 -3.00
C PRO A 210 -9.81 -4.90 -2.67
N GLN A 211 -10.52 -3.87 -3.13
CA GLN A 211 -10.14 -2.45 -2.95
C GLN A 211 -8.71 -2.15 -3.42
N PHE A 212 -8.34 -2.68 -4.58
CA PHE A 212 -7.04 -2.39 -5.17
C PHE A 212 -6.96 -0.96 -5.69
N MET A 213 -5.84 -0.28 -5.44
CA MET A 213 -5.46 0.92 -6.18
C MET A 213 -5.10 0.55 -7.62
N PRO A 214 -5.20 1.49 -8.60
CA PRO A 214 -4.87 1.21 -10.00
C PRO A 214 -3.49 0.57 -10.20
N SER A 215 -2.47 1.03 -9.49
CA SER A 215 -1.14 0.44 -9.52
C SER A 215 -1.11 -1.01 -9.02
N SER A 216 -1.91 -1.32 -7.99
CA SER A 216 -2.05 -2.67 -7.46
C SER A 216 -2.79 -3.58 -8.43
N TYR A 217 -3.86 -3.08 -9.05
CA TYR A 217 -4.59 -3.79 -10.07
C TYR A 217 -3.68 -4.21 -11.23
N ARG A 218 -2.95 -3.28 -11.82
CA ARG A 218 -2.07 -3.57 -12.96
C ARG A 218 -0.95 -4.57 -12.62
N LYS A 219 -0.46 -4.56 -11.38
CA LYS A 219 0.63 -5.45 -10.93
C LYS A 219 0.16 -6.83 -10.52
N TRP A 220 -1.01 -6.92 -9.86
CA TRP A 220 -1.39 -8.14 -9.14
C TRP A 220 -2.77 -8.69 -9.44
N ALA A 221 -3.63 -7.96 -10.19
CA ALA A 221 -4.91 -8.52 -10.62
C ALA A 221 -4.68 -9.68 -11.62
N VAL A 222 -5.44 -10.75 -11.44
CA VAL A 222 -5.35 -12.00 -12.20
C VAL A 222 -6.70 -12.28 -12.88
N ASP A 223 -6.65 -12.65 -14.13
CA ASP A 223 -7.74 -13.33 -14.86
C ASP A 223 -7.59 -14.84 -14.54
N TYR A 224 -8.33 -15.31 -13.53
CA TYR A 224 -8.18 -16.68 -13.05
C TYR A 224 -9.15 -17.65 -13.68
N ASP A 225 -10.33 -17.18 -14.10
CA ASP A 225 -11.30 -18.00 -14.81
C ASP A 225 -11.02 -18.08 -16.32
N GLY A 226 -10.07 -17.27 -16.82
CA GLY A 226 -9.58 -17.33 -18.19
C GLY A 226 -10.53 -16.75 -19.21
N ASP A 227 -11.43 -15.84 -18.80
CA ASP A 227 -12.40 -15.19 -19.70
C ASP A 227 -11.81 -14.02 -20.52
N GLY A 228 -10.53 -13.67 -20.27
CA GLY A 228 -9.80 -12.58 -20.90
C GLY A 228 -9.95 -11.24 -20.19
N GLN A 229 -10.56 -11.19 -19.00
CA GLN A 229 -10.77 -9.99 -18.21
C GLN A 229 -10.28 -10.20 -16.76
N ARG A 230 -9.63 -9.22 -16.17
CA ARG A 230 -9.28 -9.22 -14.75
C ARG A 230 -10.43 -8.59 -13.94
N ASN A 231 -11.53 -9.32 -13.77
CA ASN A 231 -12.78 -8.77 -13.21
C ASN A 231 -12.83 -8.82 -11.67
N ILE A 232 -12.15 -7.91 -11.01
CA ILE A 232 -12.15 -7.80 -9.55
C ILE A 232 -13.46 -7.24 -8.96
N TRP A 233 -14.45 -6.88 -9.80
CA TRP A 233 -15.78 -6.39 -9.37
C TRP A 233 -16.81 -7.49 -9.29
N GLY A 234 -16.76 -8.47 -10.17
CA GLY A 234 -17.82 -9.48 -10.33
C GLY A 234 -17.34 -10.93 -10.31
N SER A 235 -16.10 -11.24 -10.70
CA SER A 235 -15.55 -12.60 -10.72
C SER A 235 -14.89 -12.94 -9.38
N VAL A 236 -15.50 -13.82 -8.58
CA VAL A 236 -14.90 -14.29 -7.33
C VAL A 236 -13.60 -15.08 -7.56
N PRO A 237 -13.45 -15.89 -8.62
CA PRO A 237 -12.17 -16.49 -9.00
C PRO A 237 -11.06 -15.46 -9.14
N ASP A 238 -11.28 -14.39 -9.91
CA ASP A 238 -10.29 -13.33 -10.13
C ASP A 238 -9.97 -12.58 -8.85
N VAL A 239 -10.99 -12.25 -8.06
CA VAL A 239 -10.84 -11.59 -6.77
C VAL A 239 -9.96 -12.41 -5.84
N ALA A 240 -10.26 -13.70 -5.67
CA ALA A 240 -9.52 -14.58 -4.79
C ALA A 240 -8.06 -14.74 -5.23
N ALA A 241 -7.84 -14.99 -6.52
CA ALA A 241 -6.50 -15.15 -7.09
C ALA A 241 -5.71 -13.83 -7.03
N SER A 242 -6.35 -12.68 -7.27
CA SER A 242 -5.70 -11.37 -7.17
C SER A 242 -5.25 -11.05 -5.75
N VAL A 243 -6.08 -11.31 -4.74
CA VAL A 243 -5.71 -11.16 -3.33
C VAL A 243 -4.57 -12.10 -2.95
N ALA A 244 -4.66 -13.37 -3.37
CA ALA A 244 -3.63 -14.36 -3.11
C ALA A 244 -2.30 -14.01 -3.77
N ASN A 245 -2.34 -13.55 -5.03
CA ASN A 245 -1.17 -13.08 -5.78
C ASN A 245 -0.51 -11.87 -5.11
N TYR A 246 -1.31 -10.91 -4.64
CA TYR A 246 -0.83 -9.77 -3.88
C TYR A 246 -0.07 -10.22 -2.62
N LEU A 247 -0.67 -11.08 -1.80
CA LEU A 247 -0.04 -11.56 -0.56
C LEU A 247 1.25 -12.35 -0.85
N LYS A 248 1.24 -13.21 -1.87
CA LYS A 248 2.42 -13.96 -2.31
C LYS A 248 3.54 -13.02 -2.78
N ALA A 249 3.22 -12.00 -3.58
CA ALA A 249 4.18 -10.99 -4.02
C ALA A 249 4.78 -10.18 -2.86
N HIS A 250 4.04 -10.05 -1.75
CA HIS A 250 4.51 -9.38 -0.53
C HIS A 250 5.09 -10.34 0.51
N GLY A 251 5.48 -11.54 0.10
CA GLY A 251 6.25 -12.46 0.92
C GLY A 251 5.42 -13.42 1.78
N TRP A 252 4.14 -13.65 1.48
CA TRP A 252 3.35 -14.68 2.17
C TRP A 252 4.05 -16.05 2.08
N GLN A 253 4.19 -16.69 3.22
CA GLN A 253 4.79 -18.02 3.37
C GLN A 253 3.70 -19.06 3.65
N ARG A 254 3.62 -20.09 2.81
CA ARG A 254 2.69 -21.22 2.99
C ARG A 254 2.92 -21.89 4.34
N GLY A 255 1.86 -22.05 5.12
CA GLY A 255 1.90 -22.67 6.43
C GLY A 255 2.53 -21.84 7.54
N GLY A 256 3.05 -20.64 7.23
CA GLY A 256 3.56 -19.71 8.25
C GLY A 256 2.42 -19.07 9.05
N LYS A 257 2.67 -18.81 10.33
CA LYS A 257 1.72 -18.12 11.21
C LYS A 257 1.68 -16.62 10.88
N VAL A 258 0.53 -16.00 11.14
CA VAL A 258 0.36 -14.55 11.01
C VAL A 258 0.88 -13.86 12.27
N MET A 259 0.37 -14.21 13.42
CA MET A 259 0.77 -13.63 14.71
C MET A 259 0.52 -14.63 15.85
N VAL A 260 1.32 -14.49 16.91
CA VAL A 260 1.30 -15.37 18.08
C VAL A 260 1.16 -14.51 19.34
N PRO A 261 0.26 -14.87 20.27
CA PRO A 261 0.20 -14.21 21.58
C PRO A 261 1.47 -14.48 22.39
N VAL A 262 1.85 -13.51 23.21
CA VAL A 262 3.04 -13.61 24.06
C VAL A 262 2.72 -13.23 25.50
N SER A 263 3.48 -13.82 26.44
CA SER A 263 3.57 -13.36 27.82
C SER A 263 4.84 -12.53 27.99
N MET A 264 4.73 -11.39 28.64
CA MET A 264 5.87 -10.52 28.96
C MET A 264 5.54 -9.60 30.14
N VAL A 265 6.56 -9.14 30.82
CA VAL A 265 6.46 -8.02 31.78
C VAL A 265 6.79 -6.74 30.98
N PRO A 266 5.89 -5.76 30.92
CA PRO A 266 6.15 -4.52 30.19
C PRO A 266 7.32 -3.75 30.84
N THR A 267 8.45 -3.67 30.17
CA THR A 267 9.58 -2.80 30.54
C THR A 267 9.59 -1.56 29.66
N PRO A 268 10.23 -0.44 30.07
CA PRO A 268 10.36 0.74 29.22
C PRO A 268 10.97 0.43 27.86
N GLU A 269 11.94 -0.49 27.78
CA GLU A 269 12.59 -0.93 26.56
C GLU A 269 11.61 -1.66 25.61
N LEU A 270 10.83 -2.62 26.14
CA LEU A 270 9.83 -3.35 25.36
C LEU A 270 8.68 -2.45 24.90
N LEU A 271 8.27 -1.49 25.74
CA LEU A 271 7.24 -0.51 25.36
C LEU A 271 7.75 0.42 24.24
N ALA A 272 9.00 0.89 24.32
CA ALA A 272 9.62 1.67 23.26
C ALA A 272 9.67 0.89 21.93
N LEU A 273 10.04 -0.40 21.97
CA LEU A 273 10.04 -1.28 20.81
C LEU A 273 8.63 -1.44 20.19
N ILE A 274 7.59 -1.56 21.04
CA ILE A 274 6.19 -1.62 20.59
C ILE A 274 5.76 -0.33 19.87
N ASP A 275 6.23 0.81 20.34
CA ASP A 275 5.86 2.13 19.80
C ASP A 275 6.65 2.49 18.52
N GLU A 276 7.67 1.71 18.15
CA GLU A 276 8.37 1.85 16.88
C GLU A 276 7.48 1.54 15.67
N LYS A 277 7.97 1.93 14.49
CA LYS A 277 7.29 1.58 13.22
C LYS A 277 7.24 0.07 13.04
N THR A 278 6.13 -0.41 12.49
CA THR A 278 5.96 -1.83 12.18
C THR A 278 7.01 -2.27 11.15
N ALA A 279 7.95 -3.09 11.59
CA ALA A 279 9.01 -3.68 10.77
C ALA A 279 9.46 -5.01 11.39
N LEU A 280 9.89 -5.95 10.56
CA LEU A 280 10.46 -7.24 11.01
C LEU A 280 11.95 -7.05 11.36
N ASN A 281 12.24 -6.28 12.40
CA ASN A 281 13.58 -5.85 12.79
C ASN A 281 14.21 -6.67 13.93
N LYS A 282 13.44 -7.58 14.53
CA LYS A 282 13.89 -8.52 15.57
C LYS A 282 13.66 -9.96 15.12
N THR A 283 14.37 -10.89 15.73
CA THR A 283 14.03 -12.31 15.68
C THR A 283 13.26 -12.71 16.94
N VAL A 284 12.55 -13.82 16.86
CA VAL A 284 11.86 -14.41 18.03
C VAL A 284 12.86 -14.72 19.15
N GLY A 285 14.06 -15.22 18.81
CA GLY A 285 15.14 -15.50 19.77
C GLY A 285 15.63 -14.25 20.48
N GLU A 286 15.83 -13.11 19.77
CA GLU A 286 16.17 -11.83 20.40
C GLU A 286 15.07 -11.36 21.35
N LEU A 287 13.81 -11.47 20.96
CA LEU A 287 12.67 -11.11 21.82
C LEU A 287 12.59 -12.01 23.06
N ARG A 288 12.89 -13.32 22.95
CA ARG A 288 12.98 -14.23 24.11
C ARG A 288 14.08 -13.77 25.08
N GLN A 289 15.23 -13.35 24.59
CA GLN A 289 16.31 -12.82 25.43
C GLN A 289 15.91 -11.53 26.17
N MET A 290 14.97 -10.77 25.60
CA MET A 290 14.40 -9.57 26.23
C MET A 290 13.22 -9.90 27.18
N GLY A 291 12.91 -11.18 27.41
CA GLY A 291 11.84 -11.61 28.33
C GLY A 291 10.45 -11.76 27.69
N VAL A 292 10.35 -11.78 26.36
CA VAL A 292 9.10 -12.05 25.63
C VAL A 292 8.97 -13.57 25.42
N THR A 293 7.91 -14.16 25.92
CA THR A 293 7.66 -15.61 25.81
C THR A 293 6.47 -15.87 24.88
N PRO A 294 6.68 -16.37 23.65
CA PRO A 294 5.58 -16.81 22.79
C PRO A 294 4.77 -17.93 23.46
N LEU A 295 3.44 -17.85 23.38
CA LEU A 295 2.52 -18.85 23.94
C LEU A 295 2.25 -20.00 22.98
N GLU A 296 2.82 -19.95 21.78
CA GLU A 296 2.80 -21.01 20.78
C GLU A 296 4.22 -21.25 20.27
N GLU A 297 4.44 -22.44 19.70
CA GLU A 297 5.75 -22.78 19.12
C GLU A 297 6.06 -21.90 17.89
N VAL A 298 7.20 -21.25 17.94
CA VAL A 298 7.78 -20.42 16.88
C VAL A 298 9.30 -20.56 16.92
N ALA A 299 9.93 -20.68 15.77
CA ALA A 299 11.37 -20.85 15.69
C ALA A 299 12.11 -19.52 16.00
N ASP A 300 13.24 -19.61 16.70
CA ASP A 300 14.00 -18.45 17.17
C ASP A 300 14.55 -17.58 16.03
N HIS A 301 14.77 -18.15 14.86
CA HIS A 301 15.30 -17.42 13.70
C HIS A 301 14.23 -16.63 12.94
N GLU A 302 12.93 -16.85 13.21
CA GLU A 302 11.86 -16.12 12.52
C GLU A 302 11.91 -14.64 12.86
N LYS A 303 11.75 -13.83 11.83
CA LYS A 303 11.63 -12.38 11.97
C LYS A 303 10.29 -12.02 12.58
N ALA A 304 10.30 -11.04 13.49
CA ALA A 304 9.11 -10.66 14.23
C ALA A 304 9.04 -9.14 14.49
N VAL A 305 7.82 -8.67 14.70
CA VAL A 305 7.51 -7.35 15.26
C VAL A 305 6.69 -7.54 16.52
N LEU A 306 7.14 -6.93 17.63
CA LEU A 306 6.39 -6.91 18.89
C LEU A 306 5.33 -5.80 18.84
N PHE A 307 4.10 -6.11 19.26
CA PHE A 307 3.04 -5.13 19.34
C PHE A 307 2.00 -5.49 20.40
N ARG A 308 1.11 -4.54 20.70
CA ARG A 308 0.02 -4.73 21.65
C ARG A 308 -1.32 -4.32 21.05
N LEU A 309 -2.38 -4.91 21.57
CA LEU A 309 -3.77 -4.56 21.27
C LEU A 309 -4.47 -4.18 22.58
N GLU A 310 -5.13 -3.03 22.61
CA GLU A 310 -5.95 -2.63 23.75
C GLU A 310 -7.29 -3.37 23.66
N THR A 311 -7.47 -4.38 24.51
CA THR A 311 -8.63 -5.29 24.51
C THR A 311 -9.79 -4.82 25.40
N ALA A 312 -9.50 -3.94 26.37
CA ALA A 312 -10.44 -3.14 27.15
C ALA A 312 -9.72 -1.89 27.61
N PRO A 313 -10.41 -0.84 28.11
CA PRO A 313 -9.77 0.39 28.56
C PRO A 313 -8.61 0.13 29.54
N GLY A 314 -7.39 0.49 29.10
CA GLY A 314 -6.15 0.28 29.86
C GLY A 314 -5.67 -1.18 29.97
N GLN A 315 -6.31 -2.14 29.30
CA GLN A 315 -5.91 -3.55 29.27
C GLN A 315 -5.31 -3.90 27.91
N TYR A 316 -4.18 -4.56 27.93
CA TYR A 316 -3.41 -4.87 26.71
C TYR A 316 -3.07 -6.34 26.63
N ASP A 317 -3.33 -6.94 25.47
CA ASP A 317 -2.75 -8.21 25.07
C ASP A 317 -1.55 -7.97 24.16
N TYR A 318 -0.51 -8.77 24.33
CA TYR A 318 0.75 -8.65 23.61
C TYR A 318 0.92 -9.76 22.59
N TYR A 319 1.51 -9.41 21.45
CA TYR A 319 1.68 -10.30 20.30
C TYR A 319 3.02 -10.07 19.62
N ILE A 320 3.51 -11.12 18.97
CA ILE A 320 4.51 -11.01 17.93
C ILE A 320 3.82 -11.25 16.58
N GLY A 321 4.02 -10.33 15.64
CA GLY A 321 3.65 -10.49 14.22
C GLY A 321 4.84 -11.08 13.47
N LEU A 322 4.60 -12.11 12.66
CA LEU A 322 5.59 -12.84 11.91
C LEU A 322 5.60 -12.41 10.42
N ASN A 323 6.27 -13.15 9.57
CA ASN A 323 6.36 -12.79 8.15
C ASN A 323 4.98 -12.62 7.49
N ASN A 324 4.02 -13.53 7.73
CA ASN A 324 2.68 -13.43 7.17
C ASN A 324 1.86 -12.27 7.75
N PHE A 325 2.13 -11.85 8.98
CA PHE A 325 1.62 -10.59 9.51
C PHE A 325 2.06 -9.42 8.65
N PHE A 326 3.35 -9.37 8.30
CA PHE A 326 3.90 -8.29 7.50
C PHE A 326 3.38 -8.31 6.06
N ALA A 327 3.15 -9.48 5.47
CA ALA A 327 2.53 -9.60 4.16
C ALA A 327 1.11 -9.02 4.12
N VAL A 328 0.28 -9.30 5.16
CA VAL A 328 -1.05 -8.70 5.30
C VAL A 328 -0.97 -7.21 5.64
N TRP A 329 0.03 -6.80 6.44
CA TRP A 329 0.25 -5.39 6.78
C TRP A 329 0.56 -4.53 5.55
N GLN A 330 1.17 -5.08 4.51
CA GLN A 330 1.38 -4.37 3.23
C GLN A 330 0.06 -4.00 2.53
N TYR A 331 -1.00 -4.76 2.78
CA TYR A 331 -2.32 -4.46 2.22
C TYR A 331 -2.92 -3.18 2.82
N ASN A 332 -2.80 -3.07 4.14
CA ASN A 332 -3.21 -1.89 4.89
C ASN A 332 -2.27 -1.73 6.09
N HIS A 333 -1.53 -0.63 6.15
CA HIS A 333 -0.48 -0.36 7.12
C HIS A 333 -1.01 -0.15 8.55
N SER A 334 -1.82 -1.09 9.04
CA SER A 334 -2.47 -1.08 10.36
C SER A 334 -2.36 -2.44 11.06
N ARG A 335 -1.83 -2.43 12.29
CA ARG A 335 -1.82 -3.62 13.17
C ARG A 335 -3.23 -4.09 13.49
N LEU A 336 -4.19 -3.16 13.63
CA LEU A 336 -5.60 -3.48 13.86
C LEU A 336 -6.22 -4.20 12.66
N TYR A 337 -5.87 -3.78 11.44
CA TYR A 337 -6.33 -4.43 10.22
C TYR A 337 -5.88 -5.89 10.16
N VAL A 338 -4.58 -6.16 10.36
CA VAL A 338 -4.04 -7.53 10.34
C VAL A 338 -4.70 -8.41 11.42
N SER A 339 -4.90 -7.83 12.61
CA SER A 339 -5.58 -8.54 13.71
C SER A 339 -7.03 -8.87 13.37
N ALA A 340 -7.74 -7.99 12.65
CA ALA A 340 -9.10 -8.23 12.18
C ALA A 340 -9.15 -9.31 11.08
N VAL A 341 -8.21 -9.28 10.13
CA VAL A 341 -8.07 -10.34 9.11
C VAL A 341 -7.91 -11.70 9.79
N ARG A 342 -6.98 -11.80 10.75
CA ARG A 342 -6.76 -13.04 11.49
C ARG A 342 -8.01 -13.50 12.26
N GLU A 343 -8.69 -12.57 12.93
CA GLU A 343 -9.89 -12.92 13.72
C GLU A 343 -11.03 -13.43 12.84
N ILE A 344 -11.29 -12.77 11.72
CA ILE A 344 -12.32 -13.22 10.77
C ILE A 344 -11.92 -14.58 10.18
N ALA A 345 -10.69 -14.73 9.74
CA ALA A 345 -10.21 -15.98 9.14
C ALA A 345 -10.32 -17.16 10.13
N ASN A 346 -9.90 -16.98 11.38
CA ASN A 346 -10.09 -17.99 12.43
C ASN A 346 -11.58 -18.30 12.69
N GLY A 347 -12.42 -17.27 12.66
CA GLY A 347 -13.86 -17.44 12.82
C GLY A 347 -14.53 -18.14 11.65
N VAL A 348 -14.01 -18.01 10.43
CA VAL A 348 -14.52 -18.67 9.22
C VAL A 348 -14.10 -20.15 9.18
N GLY A 349 -12.80 -20.43 9.36
CA GLY A 349 -12.22 -21.76 9.18
C GLY A 349 -12.17 -22.61 10.44
N GLY A 350 -12.38 -22.02 11.63
CA GLY A 350 -12.25 -22.72 12.90
C GLY A 350 -10.79 -23.07 13.29
N GLY A 351 -9.81 -22.59 12.52
CA GLY A 351 -8.37 -22.81 12.75
C GLY A 351 -7.71 -21.66 13.53
N LYS A 352 -6.41 -21.80 13.78
CA LYS A 352 -5.53 -20.75 14.33
C LYS A 352 -4.51 -20.35 13.26
N LEU A 353 -4.54 -19.10 12.84
CA LEU A 353 -3.60 -18.49 11.88
C LEU A 353 -2.51 -17.69 12.59
#